data_547597136332bc248b837f13533fd0f9
#
_entry.id   547597136332bc248b837f13533fd0f9
#
_cell.length_a   1.000
_cell.length_b   1.000
_cell.length_c   1.000
_cell.angle_alpha   90.00
_cell.angle_beta   90.00
_cell.angle_gamma   90.00
#
_symmetry.space_group_name_H-M   'P 1'
#
loop_
_entity.id
_entity.type
_entity.pdbx_description
1 polymer ?
#
loop_
_entity_poly.entity_id
_entity_poly.type
_entity_poly.pdbx_seq_one_letter_code
_entity_poly.pdbx_strand_id
1 'polypeptide(L)'
;MKRDTLLISLLSLIDDTDKSVRDTVRRKLTDLGEDAVEEMERLAPQLSDKIDTNFLNCFIDELRLDHTLRRLKNYLSNPDPLLMDGLLLVTEAIRPEIDKVKYISMVQDIADDMLADISDNRTAVENLEIFNYIFYKRIGFRHVDESVTKRENAIITDVLDSKMGNIFTIPLCYFILARYTGLPIYPVIKGRTFTPAFLGNRDDVLFYINIFKEGLIFSGKEGEAEENRPRVGLDRALVSIYADHLNYLFKADGDEVLLKVMEKVLECFGNERYIN
;
A
#
# COMPACT_ATOMS: atom_id res chain seq x y z
N MET A 1 32.21 15.45 0.38
CA MET A 1 33.05 16.34 -0.44
C MET A 1 33.11 15.91 -1.92
N LYS A 2 33.67 14.75 -2.34
CA LYS A 2 33.68 14.37 -3.76
C LYS A 2 32.29 14.07 -4.35
N ARG A 3 31.37 13.46 -3.58
CA ARG A 3 30.00 13.13 -4.01
C ARG A 3 29.15 14.40 -4.13
N ASP A 4 29.21 15.32 -3.17
CA ASP A 4 28.50 16.62 -3.25
C ASP A 4 28.96 17.43 -4.49
N THR A 5 30.25 17.49 -4.79
CA THR A 5 30.78 18.19 -5.96
C THR A 5 30.25 17.57 -7.27
N LEU A 6 30.15 16.25 -7.34
CA LEU A 6 29.58 15.55 -8.49
C LEU A 6 28.09 15.86 -8.64
N LEU A 7 27.32 15.80 -7.53
CA LEU A 7 25.89 16.12 -7.55
C LEU A 7 25.63 17.56 -7.95
N ILE A 8 26.36 18.53 -7.40
CA ILE A 8 26.25 19.95 -7.79
C ILE A 8 26.54 20.11 -9.28
N SER A 9 27.57 19.43 -9.81
CA SER A 9 27.91 19.51 -11.23
C SER A 9 26.85 18.88 -12.13
N LEU A 10 26.24 17.77 -11.72
CA LEU A 10 25.14 17.12 -12.45
C LEU A 10 23.87 17.98 -12.39
N LEU A 11 23.52 18.48 -11.21
CA LEU A 11 22.36 19.34 -11.04
C LEU A 11 22.46 20.63 -11.84
N SER A 12 23.64 21.22 -11.95
CA SER A 12 23.84 22.46 -12.79
C SER A 12 23.66 22.24 -14.29
N LEU A 13 23.51 20.98 -14.74
CA LEU A 13 23.28 20.61 -16.15
C LEU A 13 21.87 20.03 -16.38
N ILE A 14 21.01 20.09 -15.39
CA ILE A 14 19.69 19.45 -15.44
C ILE A 14 18.73 20.17 -16.39
N ASP A 15 18.91 21.49 -16.57
CA ASP A 15 18.16 22.38 -17.43
C ASP A 15 18.96 22.79 -18.68
N ASP A 16 20.06 22.07 -19.01
CA ASP A 16 20.87 22.31 -20.19
C ASP A 16 20.00 22.39 -21.47
N THR A 17 20.40 23.26 -22.42
CA THR A 17 19.67 23.42 -23.68
C THR A 17 19.72 22.16 -24.55
N ASP A 18 20.79 21.36 -24.44
CA ASP A 18 20.94 20.10 -25.17
C ASP A 18 20.18 18.95 -24.48
N LYS A 19 19.20 18.42 -25.19
CA LYS A 19 18.38 17.27 -24.72
C LYS A 19 19.24 16.04 -24.36
N SER A 20 20.30 15.76 -25.12
CA SER A 20 21.19 14.62 -24.89
C SER A 20 21.96 14.76 -23.57
N VAL A 21 22.32 15.96 -23.19
CA VAL A 21 22.97 16.31 -21.92
C VAL A 21 21.94 16.05 -20.77
N ARG A 22 20.74 16.65 -20.90
CA ARG A 22 19.67 16.43 -19.89
C ARG A 22 19.35 14.97 -19.68
N ASP A 23 19.16 14.18 -20.74
CA ASP A 23 18.83 12.75 -20.66
C ASP A 23 19.97 11.96 -19.99
N THR A 24 21.23 12.35 -20.26
CA THR A 24 22.41 11.71 -19.65
C THR A 24 22.53 12.05 -18.17
N VAL A 25 22.29 13.31 -17.81
CA VAL A 25 22.29 13.78 -16.41
C VAL A 25 21.18 13.09 -15.63
N ARG A 26 19.94 13.08 -16.16
CA ARG A 26 18.81 12.41 -15.56
C ARG A 26 19.12 10.94 -15.25
N ARG A 27 19.61 10.20 -16.24
CA ARG A 27 20.00 8.78 -16.05
C ARG A 27 21.05 8.61 -14.96
N LYS A 28 22.11 9.43 -14.95
CA LYS A 28 23.16 9.36 -13.91
C LYS A 28 22.62 9.65 -12.52
N LEU A 29 21.74 10.66 -12.37
CA LEU A 29 21.12 10.98 -11.09
C LEU A 29 20.19 9.84 -10.62
N THR A 30 19.44 9.26 -11.54
CA THR A 30 18.60 8.08 -11.27
C THR A 30 19.42 6.87 -10.82
N ASP A 31 20.60 6.65 -11.41
CA ASP A 31 21.49 5.52 -11.07
C ASP A 31 22.21 5.68 -9.71
N LEU A 32 22.27 6.91 -9.17
CA LEU A 32 22.89 7.18 -7.86
C LEU A 32 22.05 6.69 -6.67
N GLY A 33 20.78 6.34 -6.91
CA GLY A 33 19.92 5.75 -5.91
C GLY A 33 19.19 6.75 -4.99
N GLU A 34 18.45 6.21 -4.04
CA GLU A 34 17.56 6.96 -3.15
C GLU A 34 18.33 7.96 -2.26
N ASP A 35 19.50 7.55 -1.74
CA ASP A 35 20.37 8.43 -0.94
C ASP A 35 20.76 9.72 -1.68
N ALA A 36 20.81 9.68 -3.02
CA ALA A 36 21.14 10.86 -3.82
C ALA A 36 19.99 11.87 -3.84
N VAL A 37 18.75 11.44 -3.67
CA VAL A 37 17.58 12.33 -3.61
C VAL A 37 17.66 13.19 -2.36
N GLU A 38 17.91 12.60 -1.19
CA GLU A 38 18.08 13.34 0.07
C GLU A 38 19.26 14.32 0.00
N GLU A 39 20.38 13.88 -0.63
CA GLU A 39 21.53 14.74 -0.82
C GLU A 39 21.21 15.91 -1.79
N MET A 40 20.43 15.67 -2.86
CA MET A 40 20.00 16.71 -3.79
C MET A 40 19.12 17.75 -3.09
N GLU A 41 18.19 17.35 -2.25
CA GLU A 41 17.36 18.25 -1.45
C GLU A 41 18.17 19.13 -0.51
N ARG A 42 19.13 18.53 0.17
CA ARG A 42 20.05 19.26 1.05
C ARG A 42 20.89 20.29 0.28
N LEU A 43 21.20 20.01 -0.98
CA LEU A 43 22.01 20.88 -1.84
C LEU A 43 21.15 21.87 -2.66
N ALA A 44 19.86 21.62 -2.85
CA ALA A 44 18.96 22.47 -3.64
C ALA A 44 18.99 23.97 -3.25
N PRO A 45 19.01 24.35 -1.95
CA PRO A 45 19.12 25.76 -1.57
C PRO A 45 20.39 26.44 -2.05
N GLN A 46 21.49 25.69 -2.26
CA GLN A 46 22.77 26.23 -2.72
C GLN A 46 22.79 26.46 -4.26
N LEU A 47 21.77 25.95 -4.96
CA LEU A 47 21.64 26.01 -6.40
C LEU A 47 20.57 27.02 -6.87
N SER A 48 19.84 27.63 -5.94
CA SER A 48 18.73 28.54 -6.20
C SER A 48 19.09 29.73 -7.09
N ASP A 49 20.36 30.17 -7.09
CA ASP A 49 20.87 31.26 -7.96
C ASP A 49 21.21 30.78 -9.38
N LYS A 50 21.28 29.48 -9.63
CA LYS A 50 21.74 28.87 -10.87
C LYS A 50 20.67 28.06 -11.61
N ILE A 51 19.68 27.56 -10.91
CA ILE A 51 18.63 26.68 -11.44
C ILE A 51 17.29 27.17 -10.91
N ASP A 52 16.25 27.10 -11.74
CA ASP A 52 14.89 27.36 -11.30
C ASP A 52 14.53 26.34 -10.20
N THR A 53 14.26 26.86 -9.01
CA THR A 53 13.92 26.04 -7.82
C THR A 53 12.69 25.17 -8.05
N ASN A 54 11.68 25.66 -8.79
CA ASN A 54 10.49 24.88 -9.11
C ASN A 54 10.83 23.72 -10.04
N PHE A 55 11.67 23.95 -11.04
CA PHE A 55 12.13 22.91 -11.94
C PHE A 55 12.92 21.84 -11.18
N LEU A 56 13.83 22.25 -10.29
CA LEU A 56 14.62 21.33 -9.49
C LEU A 56 13.74 20.48 -8.56
N ASN A 57 12.78 21.09 -7.88
CA ASN A 57 11.85 20.37 -7.01
C ASN A 57 11.00 19.36 -7.81
N CYS A 58 10.42 19.77 -8.94
CA CYS A 58 9.68 18.84 -9.80
C CYS A 58 10.55 17.67 -10.26
N PHE A 59 11.83 17.91 -10.55
CA PHE A 59 12.74 16.84 -10.95
C PHE A 59 13.05 15.88 -9.80
N ILE A 60 13.26 16.39 -8.59
CA ILE A 60 13.47 15.59 -7.39
C ILE A 60 12.25 14.73 -7.13
N ASP A 61 11.04 15.27 -7.21
CA ASP A 61 9.78 14.54 -7.05
C ASP A 61 9.63 13.42 -8.11
N GLU A 62 9.99 13.70 -9.36
CA GLU A 62 10.02 12.67 -10.41
C GLU A 62 10.99 11.53 -10.08
N LEU A 63 12.19 11.84 -9.60
CA LEU A 63 13.18 10.83 -9.20
C LEU A 63 12.68 9.98 -8.03
N ARG A 64 12.09 10.60 -7.01
CA ARG A 64 11.47 9.88 -5.87
C ARG A 64 10.41 8.91 -6.36
N LEU A 65 9.51 9.38 -7.21
CA LEU A 65 8.48 8.52 -7.79
C LEU A 65 9.09 7.35 -8.57
N ASP A 66 10.10 7.60 -9.43
CA ASP A 66 10.76 6.55 -10.19
C ASP A 66 11.40 5.48 -9.27
N HIS A 67 12.00 5.88 -8.14
CA HIS A 67 12.53 4.95 -7.14
C HIS A 67 11.43 4.14 -6.46
N THR A 68 10.33 4.79 -6.06
CA THR A 68 9.19 4.11 -5.46
C THR A 68 8.57 3.10 -6.43
N LEU A 69 8.42 3.46 -7.72
CA LEU A 69 7.91 2.55 -8.74
C LEU A 69 8.83 1.35 -9.00
N ARG A 70 10.16 1.52 -8.94
CA ARG A 70 11.11 0.40 -9.01
C ARG A 70 10.95 -0.54 -7.82
N ARG A 71 10.82 0.00 -6.60
CA ARG A 71 10.56 -0.81 -5.39
C ARG A 71 9.22 -1.54 -5.49
N LEU A 72 8.19 -0.89 -6.02
CA LEU A 72 6.89 -1.52 -6.26
C LEU A 72 7.00 -2.68 -7.26
N LYS A 73 7.76 -2.52 -8.37
CA LYS A 73 8.01 -3.63 -9.31
C LYS A 73 8.76 -4.79 -8.67
N ASN A 74 9.76 -4.49 -7.83
CA ASN A 74 10.48 -5.51 -7.08
C ASN A 74 9.56 -6.25 -6.09
N TYR A 75 8.69 -5.49 -5.38
CA TYR A 75 7.66 -6.05 -4.51
C TYR A 75 6.73 -7.01 -5.28
N LEU A 76 6.24 -6.61 -6.45
CA LEU A 76 5.35 -7.42 -7.28
C LEU A 76 6.02 -8.68 -7.83
N SER A 77 7.35 -8.67 -7.98
CA SER A 77 8.15 -9.82 -8.41
C SER A 77 8.53 -10.76 -7.26
N ASN A 78 8.33 -10.36 -6.00
CA ASN A 78 8.60 -11.20 -4.84
C ASN A 78 7.56 -12.33 -4.78
N PRO A 79 7.94 -13.61 -4.61
CA PRO A 79 6.99 -14.71 -4.48
C PRO A 79 6.12 -14.62 -3.22
N ASP A 80 6.64 -14.02 -2.15
CA ASP A 80 5.94 -13.88 -0.85
C ASP A 80 6.01 -12.41 -0.36
N PRO A 81 5.27 -11.50 -1.01
CA PRO A 81 5.29 -10.09 -0.65
C PRO A 81 4.38 -9.83 0.55
N LEU A 82 4.82 -9.00 1.50
CA LEU A 82 4.00 -8.59 2.64
C LEU A 82 2.98 -7.53 2.22
N LEU A 83 1.72 -7.70 2.62
CA LEU A 83 0.63 -6.78 2.29
C LEU A 83 0.95 -5.34 2.68
N MET A 84 1.43 -5.14 3.90
CA MET A 84 1.74 -3.80 4.43
C MET A 84 2.77 -3.06 3.59
N ASP A 85 3.83 -3.74 3.13
CA ASP A 85 4.88 -3.13 2.32
C ASP A 85 4.33 -2.61 0.98
N GLY A 86 3.48 -3.41 0.33
CA GLY A 86 2.86 -3.00 -0.92
C GLY A 86 1.92 -1.80 -0.77
N LEU A 87 1.10 -1.78 0.29
CA LEU A 87 0.21 -0.66 0.57
C LEU A 87 0.99 0.62 0.88
N LEU A 88 2.10 0.51 1.64
CA LEU A 88 2.97 1.65 1.93
C LEU A 88 3.69 2.16 0.68
N LEU A 89 4.13 1.28 -0.24
CA LEU A 89 4.74 1.70 -1.50
C LEU A 89 3.75 2.46 -2.40
N VAL A 90 2.51 2.00 -2.51
CA VAL A 90 1.46 2.75 -3.24
C VAL A 90 1.17 4.08 -2.57
N THR A 91 1.12 4.12 -1.24
CA THR A 91 0.89 5.37 -0.49
C THR A 91 2.07 6.34 -0.63
N GLU A 92 3.30 5.85 -0.59
CA GLU A 92 4.51 6.65 -0.78
C GLU A 92 4.57 7.30 -2.18
N ALA A 93 4.05 6.64 -3.21
CA ALA A 93 3.98 7.23 -4.55
C ALA A 93 3.13 8.51 -4.58
N ILE A 94 2.08 8.60 -3.76
CA ILE A 94 1.20 9.77 -3.67
C ILE A 94 1.54 10.72 -2.51
N ARG A 95 2.33 10.26 -1.53
CA ARG A 95 2.80 11.00 -0.35
C ARG A 95 4.25 10.61 -0.05
N PRO A 96 5.24 11.20 -0.74
CA PRO A 96 6.65 10.79 -0.60
C PRO A 96 7.22 10.89 0.81
N GLU A 97 6.66 11.77 1.64
CA GLU A 97 7.13 12.07 3.00
C GLU A 97 6.57 11.14 4.10
N ILE A 98 5.94 10.01 3.74
CA ILE A 98 5.38 9.12 4.76
C ILE A 98 6.49 8.49 5.61
N ASP A 99 6.29 8.51 6.92
CA ASP A 99 7.12 7.73 7.86
C ASP A 99 6.63 6.27 7.89
N LYS A 100 7.19 5.44 7.01
CA LYS A 100 6.84 4.01 6.91
C LYS A 100 7.15 3.26 8.20
N VAL A 101 8.23 3.63 8.90
CA VAL A 101 8.64 2.98 10.15
C VAL A 101 7.58 3.17 11.22
N LYS A 102 7.03 4.39 11.33
CA LYS A 102 5.91 4.70 12.24
C LYS A 102 4.74 3.73 12.03
N TYR A 103 4.32 3.54 10.79
CA TYR A 103 3.12 2.73 10.50
C TYR A 103 3.37 1.22 10.65
N ILE A 104 4.56 0.74 10.31
CA ILE A 104 4.96 -0.65 10.55
C ILE A 104 5.00 -0.91 12.05
N SER A 105 5.63 -0.04 12.84
CA SER A 105 5.68 -0.16 14.31
C SER A 105 4.28 -0.13 14.93
N MET A 106 3.42 0.79 14.49
CA MET A 106 2.04 0.88 14.96
C MET A 106 1.25 -0.43 14.74
N VAL A 107 1.39 -1.03 13.57
CA VAL A 107 0.73 -2.30 13.25
C VAL A 107 1.32 -3.43 14.09
N GLN A 108 2.65 -3.45 14.27
CA GLN A 108 3.32 -4.43 15.12
C GLN A 108 2.84 -4.36 16.57
N ASP A 109 2.76 -3.15 17.15
CA ASP A 109 2.30 -2.96 18.53
C ASP A 109 0.86 -3.47 18.71
N ILE A 110 -0.02 -3.24 17.72
CA ILE A 110 -1.39 -3.77 17.75
C ILE A 110 -1.39 -5.31 17.64
N ALA A 111 -0.56 -5.86 16.77
CA ALA A 111 -0.46 -7.31 16.60
C ALA A 111 0.10 -7.99 17.85
N ASP A 112 1.09 -7.40 18.52
CA ASP A 112 1.65 -7.90 19.75
C ASP A 112 0.61 -7.91 20.89
N ASP A 113 -0.26 -6.88 20.98
CA ASP A 113 -1.41 -6.87 21.90
C ASP A 113 -2.40 -7.99 21.60
N MET A 114 -2.66 -8.28 20.31
CA MET A 114 -3.51 -9.40 19.91
C MET A 114 -2.88 -10.77 20.24
N LEU A 115 -1.59 -10.93 19.97
CA LEU A 115 -0.84 -12.17 20.22
C LEU A 115 -0.71 -12.51 21.70
N ALA A 116 -0.83 -11.55 22.60
CA ALA A 116 -0.88 -11.81 24.04
C ALA A 116 -2.10 -12.67 24.45
N ASP A 117 -3.19 -12.55 23.70
CA ASP A 117 -4.45 -13.24 24.00
C ASP A 117 -4.77 -14.39 23.01
N ILE A 118 -4.24 -14.37 21.77
CA ILE A 118 -4.39 -15.44 20.76
C ILE A 118 -3.51 -16.64 21.15
N SER A 119 -4.01 -17.87 20.97
CA SER A 119 -3.28 -19.07 21.34
C SER A 119 -3.65 -20.27 20.47
N ASP A 120 -2.67 -21.14 20.18
CA ASP A 120 -2.86 -22.41 19.46
C ASP A 120 -3.77 -23.41 20.25
N ASN A 121 -3.94 -23.20 21.56
CA ASN A 121 -4.82 -24.02 22.39
C ASN A 121 -6.30 -23.62 22.27
N ARG A 122 -6.61 -22.57 21.51
CA ARG A 122 -7.97 -22.11 21.25
C ARG A 122 -8.46 -22.56 19.88
N THR A 123 -9.75 -22.65 19.75
CA THR A 123 -10.38 -22.89 18.45
C THR A 123 -10.23 -21.68 17.51
N ALA A 124 -10.41 -21.91 16.22
CA ALA A 124 -10.42 -20.83 15.21
C ALA A 124 -11.43 -19.72 15.55
N VAL A 125 -12.61 -20.12 16.07
CA VAL A 125 -13.68 -19.17 16.45
C VAL A 125 -13.26 -18.34 17.66
N GLU A 126 -12.73 -18.96 18.71
CA GLU A 126 -12.28 -18.24 19.91
C GLU A 126 -11.15 -17.25 19.60
N ASN A 127 -10.18 -17.65 18.79
CA ASN A 127 -9.12 -16.73 18.35
C ASN A 127 -9.67 -15.59 17.49
N LEU A 128 -10.64 -15.85 16.61
CA LEU A 128 -11.31 -14.83 15.84
C LEU A 128 -12.10 -13.86 16.72
N GLU A 129 -12.80 -14.34 17.74
CA GLU A 129 -13.55 -13.51 18.68
C GLU A 129 -12.62 -12.54 19.45
N ILE A 130 -11.45 -13.04 19.88
CA ILE A 130 -10.41 -12.21 20.51
C ILE A 130 -9.89 -11.16 19.53
N PHE A 131 -9.53 -11.56 18.30
CA PHE A 131 -9.08 -10.68 17.26
C PHE A 131 -10.12 -9.58 16.97
N ASN A 132 -11.40 -9.96 16.81
CA ASN A 132 -12.50 -9.03 16.57
C ASN A 132 -12.70 -8.06 17.74
N TYR A 133 -12.66 -8.56 18.98
CA TYR A 133 -12.79 -7.71 20.16
C TYR A 133 -11.70 -6.65 20.21
N ILE A 134 -10.44 -7.03 19.96
CA ILE A 134 -9.32 -6.09 19.97
C ILE A 134 -9.47 -5.11 18.78
N PHE A 135 -9.72 -5.62 17.57
CA PHE A 135 -9.86 -4.80 16.37
C PHE A 135 -10.96 -3.74 16.50
N TYR A 136 -12.19 -4.15 16.86
CA TYR A 136 -13.34 -3.26 16.88
C TYR A 136 -13.54 -2.50 18.19
N LYS A 137 -13.24 -3.14 19.35
CA LYS A 137 -13.58 -2.56 20.66
C LYS A 137 -12.39 -1.91 21.36
N ARG A 138 -11.20 -2.55 21.33
CA ARG A 138 -10.03 -2.02 22.01
C ARG A 138 -9.33 -0.95 21.17
N ILE A 139 -9.04 -1.23 19.89
CA ILE A 139 -8.38 -0.33 18.94
C ILE A 139 -9.38 0.63 18.30
N GLY A 140 -10.61 0.17 18.03
CA GLY A 140 -11.71 1.00 17.57
C GLY A 140 -11.77 1.18 16.05
N PHE A 141 -11.24 0.24 15.26
CA PHE A 141 -11.43 0.27 13.82
C PHE A 141 -12.90 0.20 13.46
N ARG A 142 -13.34 1.10 12.58
CA ARG A 142 -14.73 1.17 12.16
C ARG A 142 -14.88 1.60 10.71
N HIS A 143 -15.87 1.03 10.07
CA HIS A 143 -16.30 1.44 8.75
C HIS A 143 -17.17 2.71 8.81
N VAL A 144 -17.01 3.60 7.83
CA VAL A 144 -17.79 4.82 7.68
C VAL A 144 -18.45 4.81 6.30
N ASP A 145 -19.79 4.70 6.27
CA ASP A 145 -20.57 4.48 5.04
C ASP A 145 -20.49 5.61 3.99
N GLU A 146 -20.34 6.86 4.43
CA GLU A 146 -20.36 8.04 3.56
C GLU A 146 -19.02 8.34 2.86
N SER A 147 -18.05 7.45 2.96
CA SER A 147 -16.65 7.84 2.82
C SER A 147 -15.89 7.24 1.65
N VAL A 148 -16.57 6.65 0.65
CA VAL A 148 -15.84 6.01 -0.49
C VAL A 148 -14.96 7.02 -1.24
N THR A 149 -15.34 8.30 -1.25
CA THR A 149 -14.64 9.38 -1.93
C THR A 149 -13.87 10.32 -1.00
N LYS A 150 -13.87 10.08 0.32
CA LYS A 150 -13.08 10.89 1.26
C LYS A 150 -11.66 10.36 1.40
N ARG A 151 -10.66 11.19 1.12
CA ARG A 151 -9.23 10.80 1.14
C ARG A 151 -8.80 10.26 2.49
N GLU A 152 -9.21 10.89 3.58
CA GLU A 152 -8.90 10.50 4.96
C GLU A 152 -9.40 9.10 5.34
N ASN A 153 -10.38 8.57 4.62
CA ASN A 153 -10.90 7.21 4.83
C ASN A 153 -10.44 6.21 3.76
N ALA A 154 -9.71 6.69 2.76
CA ALA A 154 -9.25 5.91 1.62
C ALA A 154 -7.73 5.67 1.62
N ILE A 155 -6.94 6.55 2.22
CA ILE A 155 -5.49 6.41 2.30
C ILE A 155 -5.14 5.61 3.55
N ILE A 156 -4.44 4.50 3.37
CA ILE A 156 -4.21 3.50 4.44
C ILE A 156 -3.55 4.10 5.69
N THR A 157 -2.63 5.05 5.53
CA THR A 157 -1.96 5.73 6.65
C THR A 157 -2.93 6.58 7.48
N ASP A 158 -3.84 7.29 6.83
CA ASP A 158 -4.87 8.09 7.51
C ASP A 158 -5.85 7.19 8.26
N VAL A 159 -6.19 6.04 7.68
CA VAL A 159 -7.03 5.02 8.32
C VAL A 159 -6.34 4.38 9.51
N LEU A 160 -5.03 4.12 9.42
CA LEU A 160 -4.25 3.62 10.56
C LEU A 160 -4.17 4.65 11.69
N ASP A 161 -4.07 5.95 11.39
CA ASP A 161 -4.07 7.01 12.41
C ASP A 161 -5.47 7.20 13.03
N SER A 162 -6.52 7.32 12.22
CA SER A 162 -7.90 7.65 12.67
C SER A 162 -8.70 6.45 13.14
N LYS A 163 -8.33 5.23 12.74
CA LYS A 163 -9.11 3.98 12.88
C LYS A 163 -10.44 4.00 12.13
N MET A 164 -10.66 4.97 11.25
CA MET A 164 -11.85 5.12 10.42
C MET A 164 -11.50 4.92 8.96
N GLY A 165 -12.21 4.03 8.28
CA GLY A 165 -11.96 3.75 6.87
C GLY A 165 -13.22 3.39 6.09
N ASN A 166 -13.07 3.32 4.79
CA ASN A 166 -14.15 2.94 3.87
C ASN A 166 -14.24 1.41 3.67
N ILE A 167 -15.11 0.99 2.75
CA ILE A 167 -15.37 -0.42 2.42
C ILE A 167 -14.14 -1.16 1.86
N PHE A 168 -13.09 -0.45 1.42
CA PHE A 168 -11.86 -1.04 0.91
C PHE A 168 -10.77 -1.06 1.98
N THR A 169 -10.62 0.01 2.74
CA THR A 169 -9.48 0.19 3.65
C THR A 169 -9.64 -0.49 5.00
N ILE A 170 -10.85 -0.59 5.56
CA ILE A 170 -11.07 -1.36 6.79
C ILE A 170 -10.76 -2.86 6.59
N PRO A 171 -11.21 -3.52 5.49
CA PRO A 171 -10.75 -4.88 5.21
C PRO A 171 -9.23 -5.01 5.03
N LEU A 172 -8.55 -4.02 4.44
CA LEU A 172 -7.10 -4.04 4.32
C LEU A 172 -6.42 -4.01 5.70
N CYS A 173 -6.86 -3.14 6.62
CA CYS A 173 -6.35 -3.12 8.00
C CYS A 173 -6.59 -4.47 8.70
N TYR A 174 -7.73 -5.10 8.46
CA TYR A 174 -8.06 -6.41 9.00
C TYR A 174 -7.12 -7.50 8.49
N PHE A 175 -6.84 -7.53 7.17
CA PHE A 175 -5.89 -8.48 6.58
C PHE A 175 -4.45 -8.22 7.01
N ILE A 176 -4.01 -6.96 7.13
CA ILE A 176 -2.69 -6.63 7.66
C ILE A 176 -2.51 -7.26 9.04
N LEU A 177 -3.42 -7.00 9.96
CA LEU A 177 -3.33 -7.53 11.32
C LEU A 177 -3.44 -9.07 11.36
N ALA A 178 -4.27 -9.67 10.50
CA ALA A 178 -4.31 -11.13 10.36
C ALA A 178 -2.95 -11.72 9.93
N ARG A 179 -2.23 -11.05 9.01
CA ARG A 179 -0.86 -11.46 8.62
C ARG A 179 0.12 -11.37 9.77
N TYR A 180 0.10 -10.25 10.50
CA TYR A 180 1.01 -10.01 11.62
C TYR A 180 0.74 -10.93 12.82
N THR A 181 -0.50 -11.37 13.03
CA THR A 181 -0.88 -12.33 14.08
C THR A 181 -0.78 -13.79 13.66
N GLY A 182 -0.48 -14.06 12.37
CA GLY A 182 -0.43 -15.42 11.84
C GLY A 182 -1.79 -16.12 11.74
N LEU A 183 -2.91 -15.40 11.94
CA LEU A 183 -4.24 -15.97 11.74
C LEU A 183 -4.49 -16.24 10.25
N PRO A 184 -4.98 -17.45 9.90
CA PRO A 184 -5.21 -17.84 8.50
C PRO A 184 -6.47 -17.20 7.93
N ILE A 185 -6.52 -15.86 7.95
CA ILE A 185 -7.62 -15.08 7.40
C ILE A 185 -7.18 -14.51 6.05
N TYR A 186 -7.85 -14.93 4.99
CA TYR A 186 -7.48 -14.59 3.62
C TYR A 186 -8.67 -14.03 2.84
N PRO A 187 -8.42 -13.18 1.82
CA PRO A 187 -9.45 -12.76 0.90
C PRO A 187 -9.81 -13.93 -0.02
N VAL A 188 -11.06 -14.29 -0.05
CA VAL A 188 -11.61 -15.22 -1.05
C VAL A 188 -12.23 -14.39 -2.17
N ILE A 189 -11.66 -14.48 -3.35
CA ILE A 189 -12.05 -13.67 -4.51
C ILE A 189 -13.19 -14.35 -5.26
N LYS A 190 -14.24 -13.58 -5.54
CA LYS A 190 -15.36 -13.98 -6.40
C LYS A 190 -15.68 -12.82 -7.37
N GLY A 191 -15.29 -12.97 -8.62
CA GLY A 191 -15.41 -11.91 -9.61
C GLY A 191 -14.55 -10.69 -9.23
N ARG A 192 -15.17 -9.52 -9.05
CA ARG A 192 -14.50 -8.26 -8.66
C ARG A 192 -14.59 -7.94 -7.17
N THR A 193 -15.07 -8.87 -6.37
CA THR A 193 -15.23 -8.70 -4.93
C THR A 193 -14.41 -9.75 -4.19
N PHE A 194 -14.10 -9.47 -2.95
CA PHE A 194 -13.50 -10.45 -2.06
C PHE A 194 -14.30 -10.53 -0.76
N THR A 195 -14.29 -11.70 -0.15
CA THR A 195 -14.89 -11.94 1.15
C THR A 195 -13.82 -12.51 2.06
N PRO A 196 -13.59 -11.93 3.23
CA PRO A 196 -12.67 -12.49 4.21
C PRO A 196 -13.15 -13.86 4.66
N ALA A 197 -12.22 -14.83 4.70
CA ALA A 197 -12.49 -16.18 5.15
C ALA A 197 -11.37 -16.68 6.06
N PHE A 198 -11.73 -17.48 7.05
CA PHE A 198 -10.81 -18.22 7.88
C PHE A 198 -10.56 -19.58 7.22
N LEU A 199 -9.29 -19.90 6.96
CA LEU A 199 -8.90 -21.13 6.29
C LEU A 199 -8.50 -22.21 7.32
N GLY A 200 -8.79 -23.46 7.00
CA GLY A 200 -8.30 -24.63 7.71
C GLY A 200 -6.93 -25.09 7.22
N ASN A 201 -6.42 -26.16 7.82
CA ASN A 201 -5.07 -26.69 7.52
C ASN A 201 -4.88 -27.23 6.08
N ARG A 202 -5.96 -27.37 5.31
CA ARG A 202 -5.94 -27.84 3.91
C ARG A 202 -6.32 -26.76 2.93
N ASP A 203 -6.22 -25.49 3.35
CA ASP A 203 -6.68 -24.32 2.59
C ASP A 203 -8.21 -24.37 2.27
N ASP A 204 -8.95 -25.19 3.01
CA ASP A 204 -10.40 -25.20 2.95
C ASP A 204 -10.99 -24.04 3.76
N VAL A 205 -12.06 -23.43 3.27
CA VAL A 205 -12.76 -22.37 3.99
C VAL A 205 -13.55 -22.97 5.14
N LEU A 206 -13.16 -22.66 6.37
CA LEU A 206 -13.91 -23.06 7.57
C LEU A 206 -15.18 -22.20 7.71
N PHE A 207 -15.05 -20.89 7.53
CA PHE A 207 -16.15 -19.94 7.57
C PHE A 207 -15.74 -18.61 6.94
N TYR A 208 -16.74 -17.83 6.54
CA TYR A 208 -16.58 -16.46 6.07
C TYR A 208 -16.77 -15.45 7.19
N ILE A 209 -16.21 -14.26 7.02
CA ILE A 209 -16.22 -13.20 8.04
C ILE A 209 -16.83 -11.94 7.44
N ASN A 210 -17.86 -11.41 8.09
CA ASN A 210 -18.44 -10.12 7.72
C ASN A 210 -17.78 -8.99 8.54
N ILE A 211 -16.76 -8.37 7.96
CA ILE A 211 -16.00 -7.28 8.60
C ILE A 211 -16.91 -6.08 8.92
N PHE A 212 -17.94 -5.81 8.12
CA PHE A 212 -18.86 -4.68 8.33
C PHE A 212 -19.92 -4.93 9.41
N LYS A 213 -19.98 -6.16 9.92
CA LYS A 213 -20.79 -6.56 11.07
C LYS A 213 -19.91 -7.11 12.20
N GLU A 214 -18.84 -6.37 12.51
CA GLU A 214 -17.89 -6.64 13.60
C GLU A 214 -17.36 -8.09 13.58
N GLY A 215 -17.08 -8.62 12.39
CA GLY A 215 -16.51 -9.96 12.24
C GLY A 215 -17.52 -11.11 12.40
N LEU A 216 -18.81 -10.86 12.20
CA LEU A 216 -19.83 -11.90 12.22
C LEU A 216 -19.49 -13.05 11.28
N ILE A 217 -19.48 -14.26 11.82
CA ILE A 217 -19.22 -15.49 11.07
C ILE A 217 -20.47 -15.90 10.29
N PHE A 218 -20.28 -16.34 9.05
CA PHE A 218 -21.34 -16.97 8.27
C PHE A 218 -20.80 -18.13 7.42
N SER A 219 -21.64 -19.11 7.10
CA SER A 219 -21.31 -20.20 6.20
C SER A 219 -21.48 -19.77 4.75
N GLY A 220 -20.64 -20.28 3.85
CA GLY A 220 -20.90 -20.21 2.41
C GLY A 220 -22.20 -20.96 2.05
N LYS A 221 -22.81 -20.62 0.91
CA LYS A 221 -23.95 -21.39 0.41
C LYS A 221 -23.49 -22.82 0.07
N GLU A 222 -24.07 -23.82 0.69
CA GLU A 222 -23.92 -25.22 0.28
C GLU A 222 -24.34 -25.37 -1.20
N GLY A 223 -23.47 -25.98 -2.03
CA GLY A 223 -23.79 -26.32 -3.40
C GLY A 223 -23.13 -25.48 -4.49
N GLU A 224 -22.07 -24.73 -4.22
CA GLU A 224 -21.23 -24.18 -5.32
C GLU A 224 -20.47 -25.35 -5.98
N ALA A 225 -20.73 -25.58 -7.28
CA ALA A 225 -20.06 -26.58 -8.08
C ALA A 225 -18.54 -26.46 -8.04
N GLU A 226 -17.78 -27.55 -8.22
CA GLU A 226 -16.30 -27.57 -8.19
C GLU A 226 -15.65 -26.53 -9.11
N GLU A 227 -16.33 -26.13 -10.19
CA GLU A 227 -15.90 -25.06 -11.10
C GLU A 227 -15.87 -23.66 -10.46
N ASN A 228 -16.54 -23.45 -9.33
CA ASN A 228 -16.62 -22.19 -8.58
C ASN A 228 -15.88 -22.24 -7.23
N ARG A 229 -14.84 -23.09 -7.11
CA ARG A 229 -14.02 -23.07 -5.89
C ARG A 229 -13.49 -21.67 -5.62
N PRO A 230 -13.71 -21.15 -4.41
CA PRO A 230 -13.22 -19.84 -4.05
C PRO A 230 -11.69 -19.82 -4.15
N ARG A 231 -11.16 -18.84 -4.87
CA ARG A 231 -9.72 -18.65 -4.99
C ARG A 231 -9.24 -17.74 -3.87
N VAL A 232 -8.27 -18.22 -3.10
CA VAL A 232 -7.59 -17.39 -2.10
C VAL A 232 -6.79 -16.32 -2.82
N GLY A 233 -7.08 -15.06 -2.52
CA GLY A 233 -6.37 -13.93 -3.10
C GLY A 233 -4.99 -13.74 -2.48
N LEU A 234 -4.05 -13.35 -3.32
CA LEU A 234 -2.71 -12.99 -2.90
C LEU A 234 -2.66 -11.55 -2.39
N ASP A 235 -1.71 -11.23 -1.51
CA ASP A 235 -1.54 -9.89 -0.96
C ASP A 235 -1.30 -8.84 -2.07
N ARG A 236 -0.58 -9.19 -3.15
CA ARG A 236 -0.42 -8.31 -4.32
C ARG A 236 -1.74 -7.95 -5.02
N ALA A 237 -2.74 -8.83 -4.98
CA ALA A 237 -4.07 -8.53 -5.51
C ALA A 237 -4.79 -7.47 -4.66
N LEU A 238 -4.66 -7.54 -3.33
CA LEU A 238 -5.20 -6.53 -2.43
C LEU A 238 -4.53 -5.16 -2.64
N VAL A 239 -3.21 -5.15 -2.81
CA VAL A 239 -2.45 -3.90 -3.09
C VAL A 239 -2.94 -3.23 -4.36
N SER A 240 -3.29 -4.02 -5.33
CA SER A 240 -3.78 -3.43 -6.56
C SER A 240 -5.24 -2.96 -6.50
N ILE A 241 -6.10 -3.71 -5.83
CA ILE A 241 -7.45 -3.21 -5.54
C ILE A 241 -7.35 -1.87 -4.80
N TYR A 242 -6.38 -1.73 -3.90
CA TYR A 242 -6.09 -0.46 -3.24
C TYR A 242 -5.63 0.63 -4.22
N ALA A 243 -4.71 0.32 -5.13
CA ALA A 243 -4.25 1.26 -6.15
C ALA A 243 -5.39 1.69 -7.10
N ASP A 244 -6.22 0.74 -7.56
CA ASP A 244 -7.41 1.04 -8.38
C ASP A 244 -8.42 1.92 -7.62
N HIS A 245 -8.61 1.68 -6.32
CA HIS A 245 -9.48 2.50 -5.50
C HIS A 245 -8.96 3.94 -5.37
N LEU A 246 -7.68 4.15 -5.12
CA LEU A 246 -7.07 5.48 -5.08
C LEU A 246 -7.16 6.19 -6.43
N ASN A 247 -6.93 5.48 -7.53
CA ASN A 247 -7.09 6.03 -8.87
C ASN A 247 -8.54 6.51 -9.13
N TYR A 248 -9.53 5.71 -8.72
CA TYR A 248 -10.93 6.11 -8.79
C TYR A 248 -11.22 7.36 -7.95
N LEU A 249 -10.71 7.41 -6.73
CA LEU A 249 -10.84 8.54 -5.81
C LEU A 249 -10.31 9.83 -6.43
N PHE A 250 -9.06 9.82 -6.91
CA PHE A 250 -8.44 11.03 -7.49
C PHE A 250 -9.11 11.45 -8.79
N LYS A 251 -9.67 10.50 -9.55
CA LYS A 251 -10.49 10.81 -10.70
C LYS A 251 -11.78 11.50 -10.32
N ALA A 252 -12.43 11.06 -9.25
CA ALA A 252 -13.65 11.68 -8.74
C ALA A 252 -13.39 13.08 -8.18
N ASP A 253 -12.22 13.30 -7.57
CA ASP A 253 -11.79 14.60 -7.03
C ASP A 253 -11.27 15.56 -8.12
N GLY A 254 -11.01 15.09 -9.33
CA GLY A 254 -10.40 15.88 -10.39
C GLY A 254 -8.92 16.23 -10.16
N ASP A 255 -8.21 15.45 -9.34
CA ASP A 255 -6.79 15.66 -9.04
C ASP A 255 -5.91 15.08 -10.15
N GLU A 256 -5.68 15.88 -11.20
CA GLU A 256 -4.91 15.45 -12.37
C GLU A 256 -3.45 15.08 -12.05
N VAL A 257 -2.86 15.67 -11.00
CA VAL A 257 -1.48 15.39 -10.61
C VAL A 257 -1.38 13.98 -10.02
N LEU A 258 -2.22 13.68 -9.02
CA LEU A 258 -2.24 12.36 -8.42
C LEU A 258 -2.76 11.28 -9.37
N LEU A 259 -3.65 11.63 -10.31
CA LEU A 259 -4.07 10.72 -11.36
C LEU A 259 -2.89 10.24 -12.21
N LYS A 260 -2.02 11.14 -12.66
CA LYS A 260 -0.83 10.77 -13.43
C LYS A 260 0.14 9.91 -12.64
N VAL A 261 0.24 10.14 -11.33
CA VAL A 261 1.03 9.27 -10.43
C VAL A 261 0.40 7.88 -10.38
N MET A 262 -0.92 7.78 -10.18
CA MET A 262 -1.62 6.50 -10.10
C MET A 262 -1.60 5.73 -11.43
N GLU A 263 -1.62 6.40 -12.58
CA GLU A 263 -1.43 5.76 -13.89
C GLU A 263 -0.09 5.02 -13.94
N LYS A 264 1.01 5.67 -13.52
CA LYS A 264 2.34 5.02 -13.44
C LYS A 264 2.40 3.88 -12.42
N VAL A 265 1.74 4.05 -11.27
CA VAL A 265 1.60 2.98 -10.27
C VAL A 265 0.87 1.78 -10.87
N LEU A 266 -0.26 2.00 -11.54
CA LEU A 266 -1.06 0.94 -12.15
C LEU A 266 -0.34 0.24 -13.31
N GLU A 267 0.51 0.94 -14.06
CA GLU A 267 1.38 0.35 -15.09
C GLU A 267 2.35 -0.70 -14.51
N CYS A 268 2.79 -0.54 -13.25
CA CYS A 268 3.67 -1.52 -12.60
C CYS A 268 3.03 -2.89 -12.46
N PHE A 269 1.71 -2.94 -12.37
CA PHE A 269 0.97 -4.19 -12.23
C PHE A 269 0.71 -4.89 -13.58
N GLY A 270 0.93 -4.25 -14.72
CA GLY A 270 0.76 -4.81 -16.06
C GLY A 270 -0.69 -5.16 -16.39
N ASN A 271 -0.86 -6.14 -17.29
CA ASN A 271 -2.19 -6.65 -17.68
C ASN A 271 -2.76 -7.67 -16.67
N GLU A 272 -1.97 -8.12 -15.71
CA GLU A 272 -2.39 -9.03 -14.65
C GLU A 272 -3.11 -8.29 -13.52
N ARG A 273 -4.08 -7.44 -13.91
CA ARG A 273 -4.94 -6.81 -12.93
C ARG A 273 -5.91 -7.86 -12.40
N TYR A 274 -5.42 -8.64 -11.47
CA TYR A 274 -6.02 -9.28 -10.31
C TYR A 274 -7.04 -10.33 -10.36
N ILE A 275 -7.66 -10.59 -11.45
CA ILE A 275 -8.86 -11.38 -11.45
C ILE A 275 -8.84 -12.28 -12.68
N ASN A 276 -7.97 -13.24 -12.67
CA ASN A 276 -8.11 -14.44 -13.46
C ASN A 276 -8.11 -15.66 -12.56
#